data_4cbeec82c24599016703a7ed8d341658
#
_entry.id   4cbeec82c24599016703a7ed8d341658
#
_cell.length_a   1.000
_cell.length_b   1.000
_cell.length_c   1.000
_cell.angle_alpha   90.00
_cell.angle_beta   90.00
_cell.angle_gamma   90.00
#
_symmetry.space_group_name_H-M   'P 1'
#
loop_
_entity.id
_entity.type
_entity.pdbx_description
1 polymer ?
#
loop_
_entity_poly.entity_id
_entity_poly.type
_entity_poly.pdbx_seq_one_letter_code
_entity_poly.pdbx_strand_id
1 'polypeptide(L)'
;MPRSPLKKLLLLGGSHAEIPLIQAAQSLGWYVITTGNNRDGLGHSYADKTVFADFSNKDAMLELARSEDVQAVCSGCNDFALLSTVYVCEKLGLPGHDSYATSLEIHHKDKYRALAARLGIPTPKANSVRGEHEFDTALSNLTFPIIVKPVDLTGGKGIHRAANPEEARIAYKDACSRTREDHIVVEEFVQGSNHGFSAMLVKGKVAFAFADNEQYFMNKYLVSGANTPSASGGETLAKLRDYSERIARELHLVDGILHIQYIEKADGTPVIIEICRRPPGDLYIKFVKYATGVDYPKTIVMAETGEDISGIADVPTQGYWLRHCIMAGPDIANGSTVRDVTFAPEIQGNIVEKFLWCKPGETIADTLLYKAGIVFFRFGSLAEMHDKTARMTELAKIITA
;
A
#
# COMPACT_ATOMS: atom_id res chain seq x y z
N MET A 1 -25.18 30.88 -19.65
CA MET A 1 -25.19 30.48 -18.23
C MET A 1 -23.78 30.63 -17.73
N PRO A 2 -23.50 31.25 -16.59
CA PRO A 2 -22.16 31.22 -16.02
C PRO A 2 -21.78 29.76 -15.76
N ARG A 3 -20.59 29.36 -16.21
CA ARG A 3 -20.02 28.02 -15.88
C ARG A 3 -19.90 27.96 -14.37
N SER A 4 -20.45 26.92 -13.75
CA SER A 4 -20.16 26.64 -12.33
C SER A 4 -18.66 26.71 -12.09
N PRO A 5 -18.19 27.28 -10.97
CA PRO A 5 -16.77 27.31 -10.68
C PRO A 5 -16.21 25.88 -10.71
N LEU A 6 -15.03 25.74 -11.30
CA LEU A 6 -14.38 24.45 -11.47
C LEU A 6 -14.04 23.90 -10.08
N LYS A 7 -14.57 22.75 -9.71
CA LYS A 7 -14.20 22.07 -8.44
C LYS A 7 -12.79 21.54 -8.56
N LYS A 8 -11.87 21.98 -7.72
CA LYS A 8 -10.47 21.59 -7.72
C LYS A 8 -10.17 20.56 -6.63
N LEU A 9 -9.47 19.52 -7.00
CA LEU A 9 -8.99 18.47 -6.11
C LEU A 9 -7.47 18.44 -6.15
N LEU A 10 -6.82 18.52 -4.99
CA LEU A 10 -5.38 18.32 -4.85
C LEU A 10 -5.11 16.85 -4.52
N LEU A 11 -4.35 16.17 -5.38
CA LEU A 11 -3.92 14.79 -5.16
C LEU A 11 -2.44 14.77 -4.82
N LEU A 12 -2.12 14.28 -3.62
CA LEU A 12 -0.74 14.20 -3.12
C LEU A 12 -0.07 12.93 -3.65
N GLY A 13 0.57 13.07 -4.78
CA GLY A 13 1.22 12.01 -5.53
C GLY A 13 1.16 12.29 -7.03
N GLY A 14 1.95 11.55 -7.81
CA GLY A 14 1.99 11.69 -9.26
C GLY A 14 2.74 10.52 -9.91
N SER A 15 2.82 9.38 -9.23
CA SER A 15 3.40 8.16 -9.78
C SER A 15 2.40 7.39 -10.66
N HIS A 16 2.80 6.25 -11.16
CA HIS A 16 1.90 5.33 -11.86
C HIS A 16 0.72 4.86 -10.98
N ALA A 17 0.93 4.76 -9.66
CA ALA A 17 -0.08 4.24 -8.74
C ALA A 17 -1.30 5.16 -8.61
N GLU A 18 -1.11 6.46 -8.77
CA GLU A 18 -2.17 7.46 -8.68
C GLU A 18 -2.98 7.65 -9.97
N ILE A 19 -2.54 7.12 -11.11
CA ILE A 19 -3.25 7.28 -12.39
C ILE A 19 -4.73 6.88 -12.30
N PRO A 20 -5.11 5.74 -11.69
CA PRO A 20 -6.52 5.38 -11.58
C PRO A 20 -7.34 6.35 -10.72
N LEU A 21 -6.72 6.97 -9.69
CA LEU A 21 -7.38 7.98 -8.85
C LEU A 21 -7.59 9.30 -9.63
N ILE A 22 -6.58 9.73 -10.39
CA ILE A 22 -6.66 10.93 -11.23
C ILE A 22 -7.81 10.78 -12.23
N GLN A 23 -7.86 9.66 -12.95
CA GLN A 23 -8.90 9.37 -13.93
C GLN A 23 -10.29 9.27 -13.28
N ALA A 24 -10.37 8.65 -12.10
CA ALA A 24 -11.62 8.56 -11.34
C ALA A 24 -12.11 9.96 -10.92
N ALA A 25 -11.24 10.80 -10.36
CA ALA A 25 -11.58 12.16 -9.97
C ALA A 25 -12.05 13.01 -11.16
N GLN A 26 -11.36 12.94 -12.30
CA GLN A 26 -11.77 13.60 -13.54
C GLN A 26 -13.14 13.12 -14.04
N SER A 27 -13.41 11.80 -13.93
CA SER A 27 -14.72 11.23 -14.30
C SER A 27 -15.87 11.72 -13.40
N LEU A 28 -15.56 12.17 -12.18
CA LEU A 28 -16.48 12.81 -11.23
C LEU A 28 -16.59 14.33 -11.43
N GLY A 29 -15.88 14.88 -12.42
CA GLY A 29 -15.93 16.31 -12.76
C GLY A 29 -14.96 17.19 -11.97
N TRP A 30 -13.97 16.61 -11.27
CA TRP A 30 -12.93 17.36 -10.59
C TRP A 30 -11.83 17.82 -11.55
N TYR A 31 -11.35 19.04 -11.35
CA TYR A 31 -10.09 19.52 -11.92
C TYR A 31 -8.96 19.06 -11.00
N VAL A 32 -8.14 18.14 -11.49
CA VAL A 32 -7.15 17.44 -10.67
C VAL A 32 -5.79 18.13 -10.73
N ILE A 33 -5.31 18.54 -9.56
CA ILE A 33 -3.97 19.11 -9.36
C ILE A 33 -3.14 18.04 -8.67
N THR A 34 -2.02 17.59 -9.29
CA THR A 34 -1.07 16.68 -8.65
C THR A 34 0.12 17.43 -8.08
N THR A 35 0.72 16.86 -7.02
CA THR A 35 1.95 17.36 -6.42
C THR A 35 2.89 16.23 -6.05
N GLY A 36 4.17 16.54 -5.87
CA GLY A 36 5.22 15.59 -5.50
C GLY A 36 6.59 16.14 -5.83
N ASN A 37 7.64 15.56 -5.25
CA ASN A 37 9.03 15.94 -5.51
C ASN A 37 9.66 15.14 -6.68
N ASN A 38 9.05 14.02 -7.09
CA ASN A 38 9.47 13.27 -8.27
C ASN A 38 8.85 13.87 -9.55
N ARG A 39 9.65 14.63 -10.30
CA ARG A 39 9.19 15.31 -11.51
C ARG A 39 8.89 14.35 -12.68
N ASP A 40 9.46 13.16 -12.65
CA ASP A 40 9.30 12.13 -13.69
C ASP A 40 8.15 11.16 -13.38
N GLY A 41 7.36 11.45 -12.37
CA GLY A 41 6.20 10.64 -12.00
C GLY A 41 5.18 10.58 -13.14
N LEU A 42 4.86 9.38 -13.61
CA LEU A 42 4.00 9.14 -14.76
C LEU A 42 2.58 9.72 -14.61
N GLY A 43 2.07 9.73 -13.36
CA GLY A 43 0.73 10.25 -13.05
C GLY A 43 0.57 11.73 -13.31
N HIS A 44 1.65 12.52 -13.24
CA HIS A 44 1.58 13.96 -13.50
C HIS A 44 1.06 14.29 -14.90
N SER A 45 1.38 13.46 -15.91
CA SER A 45 0.92 13.65 -17.28
C SER A 45 -0.59 13.38 -17.50
N TYR A 46 -1.27 12.79 -16.51
CA TYR A 46 -2.72 12.54 -16.54
C TYR A 46 -3.53 13.61 -15.82
N ALA A 47 -2.88 14.46 -15.02
CA ALA A 47 -3.54 15.52 -14.26
C ALA A 47 -3.83 16.76 -15.13
N ASP A 48 -4.79 17.58 -14.71
CA ASP A 48 -5.08 18.85 -15.37
C ASP A 48 -4.02 19.91 -15.07
N LYS A 49 -3.37 19.81 -13.90
CA LYS A 49 -2.27 20.68 -13.47
C LYS A 49 -1.32 19.92 -12.57
N THR A 50 -0.04 20.30 -12.60
CA THR A 50 0.96 19.80 -11.66
C THR A 50 1.67 20.96 -10.98
N VAL A 51 1.81 20.89 -9.64
CA VAL A 51 2.60 21.82 -8.84
C VAL A 51 3.60 21.00 -8.03
N PHE A 52 4.88 21.07 -8.35
CA PHE A 52 5.90 20.26 -7.71
C PHE A 52 6.26 20.81 -6.32
N ALA A 53 6.00 20.01 -5.31
CA ALA A 53 6.37 20.27 -3.92
C ALA A 53 6.53 18.93 -3.17
N ASP A 54 7.27 18.91 -2.07
CA ASP A 54 7.42 17.72 -1.25
C ASP A 54 6.14 17.48 -0.42
N PHE A 55 5.37 16.47 -0.80
CA PHE A 55 4.14 16.12 -0.11
C PHE A 55 4.37 15.60 1.33
N SER A 56 5.59 15.27 1.74
CA SER A 56 5.89 14.94 3.14
C SER A 56 5.93 16.17 4.05
N ASN A 57 6.01 17.37 3.48
CA ASN A 57 5.93 18.63 4.20
C ASN A 57 4.49 19.11 4.28
N LYS A 58 3.81 18.79 5.39
CA LYS A 58 2.39 19.10 5.61
C LYS A 58 2.06 20.59 5.56
N ASP A 59 2.98 21.47 6.00
CA ASP A 59 2.75 22.91 6.02
C ASP A 59 2.86 23.48 4.59
N ALA A 60 3.81 22.99 3.77
CA ALA A 60 3.89 23.32 2.36
C ALA A 60 2.63 22.84 1.59
N MET A 61 2.08 21.69 1.95
CA MET A 61 0.82 21.18 1.36
C MET A 61 -0.38 22.03 1.76
N LEU A 62 -0.43 22.54 2.99
CA LEU A 62 -1.48 23.46 3.45
C LEU A 62 -1.44 24.77 2.66
N GLU A 63 -0.26 25.35 2.47
CA GLU A 63 -0.10 26.57 1.68
C GLU A 63 -0.46 26.36 0.20
N LEU A 64 -0.07 25.21 -0.37
CA LEU A 64 -0.44 24.84 -1.73
C LEU A 64 -1.96 24.71 -1.88
N ALA A 65 -2.61 24.00 -0.97
CA ALA A 65 -4.07 23.81 -0.99
C ALA A 65 -4.83 25.16 -0.92
N ARG A 66 -4.35 26.09 -0.07
CA ARG A 66 -4.90 27.46 0.03
C ARG A 66 -4.69 28.26 -1.24
N SER A 67 -3.47 28.26 -1.77
CA SER A 67 -3.12 29.07 -2.97
C SER A 67 -3.86 28.60 -4.23
N GLU A 68 -4.16 27.30 -4.33
CA GLU A 68 -4.92 26.72 -5.43
C GLU A 68 -6.46 26.80 -5.20
N ASP A 69 -6.90 27.17 -4.02
CA ASP A 69 -8.32 27.23 -3.63
C ASP A 69 -9.03 25.90 -3.90
N VAL A 70 -8.50 24.79 -3.32
CA VAL A 70 -9.03 23.43 -3.53
C VAL A 70 -10.22 23.14 -2.61
N GLN A 71 -11.16 22.34 -3.08
CA GLN A 71 -12.36 21.92 -2.34
C GLN A 71 -12.27 20.48 -1.82
N ALA A 72 -11.24 19.73 -2.23
CA ALA A 72 -10.94 18.38 -1.74
C ALA A 72 -9.45 18.08 -1.85
N VAL A 73 -8.97 17.15 -1.03
CA VAL A 73 -7.60 16.62 -1.10
C VAL A 73 -7.67 15.09 -1.07
N CYS A 74 -6.96 14.44 -1.97
CA CYS A 74 -6.80 12.98 -2.00
C CYS A 74 -5.39 12.55 -1.62
N SER A 75 -5.32 11.45 -0.87
CA SER A 75 -4.09 10.99 -0.21
C SER A 75 -3.04 10.39 -1.16
N GLY A 76 -3.40 10.01 -2.36
CA GLY A 76 -2.50 9.18 -3.18
C GLY A 76 -2.21 7.83 -2.53
N CYS A 77 -1.11 7.18 -2.95
CA CYS A 77 -0.74 5.82 -2.54
C CYS A 77 0.48 5.78 -1.60
N ASN A 78 0.72 6.84 -0.81
CA ASN A 78 1.89 7.00 0.05
C ASN A 78 1.51 7.48 1.46
N ASP A 79 2.12 6.90 2.50
CA ASP A 79 1.76 7.20 3.90
C ASP A 79 2.12 8.64 4.31
N PHE A 80 3.25 9.18 3.84
CA PHE A 80 3.59 10.58 4.09
C PHE A 80 2.61 11.54 3.41
N ALA A 81 2.16 11.19 2.20
CA ALA A 81 1.12 11.94 1.51
C ALA A 81 -0.20 11.91 2.28
N LEU A 82 -0.59 10.74 2.81
CA LEU A 82 -1.79 10.64 3.64
C LEU A 82 -1.71 11.54 4.86
N LEU A 83 -0.60 11.51 5.63
CA LEU A 83 -0.46 12.33 6.83
C LEU A 83 -0.53 13.82 6.52
N SER A 84 0.01 14.25 5.40
CA SER A 84 -0.14 15.64 4.94
C SER A 84 -1.58 15.95 4.49
N THR A 85 -2.23 15.02 3.79
CA THR A 85 -3.64 15.15 3.36
C THR A 85 -4.56 15.37 4.56
N VAL A 86 -4.50 14.48 5.54
CA VAL A 86 -5.38 14.58 6.72
C VAL A 86 -5.11 15.85 7.53
N TYR A 87 -3.84 16.28 7.62
CA TYR A 87 -3.49 17.57 8.23
C TYR A 87 -4.12 18.76 7.49
N VAL A 88 -4.01 18.78 6.18
CA VAL A 88 -4.60 19.83 5.33
C VAL A 88 -6.12 19.84 5.46
N CYS A 89 -6.76 18.67 5.38
CA CYS A 89 -8.21 18.55 5.49
C CYS A 89 -8.71 19.01 6.87
N GLU A 90 -8.04 18.65 7.95
CA GLU A 90 -8.38 19.11 9.31
C GLU A 90 -8.24 20.62 9.44
N LYS A 91 -7.16 21.23 8.90
CA LYS A 91 -6.93 22.68 8.96
C LYS A 91 -7.88 23.50 8.10
N LEU A 92 -8.38 22.95 7.01
CA LEU A 92 -9.28 23.64 6.08
C LEU A 92 -10.75 23.26 6.26
N GLY A 93 -11.07 22.30 7.13
CA GLY A 93 -12.43 21.78 7.32
C GLY A 93 -12.94 21.02 6.10
N LEU A 94 -12.06 20.37 5.33
CA LEU A 94 -12.43 19.57 4.17
C LEU A 94 -12.87 18.16 4.61
N PRO A 95 -13.87 17.56 3.94
CA PRO A 95 -14.43 16.26 4.32
C PRO A 95 -13.54 15.07 3.90
N GLY A 96 -13.99 13.87 4.26
CA GLY A 96 -13.53 12.59 3.70
C GLY A 96 -12.36 11.94 4.42
N HIS A 97 -11.82 12.55 5.46
CA HIS A 97 -10.65 12.04 6.17
C HIS A 97 -10.82 12.01 7.70
N ASP A 98 -10.13 11.06 8.33
CA ASP A 98 -10.02 10.98 9.78
C ASP A 98 -9.17 12.16 10.32
N SER A 99 -9.17 12.38 11.64
CA SER A 99 -8.29 13.39 12.24
C SER A 99 -6.81 13.05 12.05
N TYR A 100 -5.94 14.05 12.09
CA TYR A 100 -4.49 13.84 12.04
C TYR A 100 -3.99 12.92 13.16
N ALA A 101 -4.54 13.07 14.36
CA ALA A 101 -4.19 12.22 15.51
C ALA A 101 -4.58 10.76 15.30
N THR A 102 -5.80 10.50 14.79
CA THR A 102 -6.28 9.15 14.43
C THR A 102 -5.39 8.53 13.35
N SER A 103 -5.02 9.30 12.34
CA SER A 103 -4.16 8.81 11.26
C SER A 103 -2.76 8.44 11.75
N LEU A 104 -2.18 9.20 12.69
CA LEU A 104 -0.92 8.85 13.34
C LEU A 104 -1.03 7.55 14.17
N GLU A 105 -2.16 7.32 14.84
CA GLU A 105 -2.38 6.08 15.60
C GLU A 105 -2.46 4.86 14.69
N ILE A 106 -3.02 5.00 13.50
CA ILE A 106 -3.11 3.95 12.50
C ILE A 106 -1.76 3.66 11.83
N HIS A 107 -1.06 4.70 11.38
CA HIS A 107 0.09 4.54 10.50
C HIS A 107 1.42 4.31 11.21
N HIS A 108 1.57 4.74 12.47
CA HIS A 108 2.75 4.42 13.25
C HIS A 108 2.66 3.01 13.84
N LYS A 109 3.64 2.18 13.51
CA LYS A 109 3.62 0.75 13.84
C LYS A 109 3.50 0.46 15.34
N ASP A 110 4.20 1.22 16.17
CA ASP A 110 4.14 1.11 17.63
C ASP A 110 2.76 1.49 18.19
N LYS A 111 2.17 2.58 17.69
CA LYS A 111 0.82 3.03 18.08
C LYS A 111 -0.24 2.03 17.66
N TYR A 112 -0.15 1.53 16.43
CA TYR A 112 -1.05 0.48 15.98
C TYR A 112 -0.92 -0.79 16.84
N ARG A 113 0.31 -1.22 17.24
CA ARG A 113 0.49 -2.36 18.15
C ARG A 113 -0.22 -2.15 19.50
N ALA A 114 -0.13 -0.93 20.05
CA ALA A 114 -0.83 -0.57 21.27
C ALA A 114 -2.36 -0.59 21.11
N LEU A 115 -2.89 -0.06 20.01
CA LEU A 115 -4.31 -0.12 19.65
C LEU A 115 -4.78 -1.58 19.52
N ALA A 116 -4.06 -2.40 18.79
CA ALA A 116 -4.39 -3.82 18.58
C ALA A 116 -4.43 -4.59 19.90
N ALA A 117 -3.47 -4.32 20.82
CA ALA A 117 -3.45 -4.93 22.15
C ALA A 117 -4.70 -4.53 22.98
N ARG A 118 -5.09 -3.24 22.98
CA ARG A 118 -6.31 -2.77 23.66
C ARG A 118 -7.58 -3.45 23.12
N LEU A 119 -7.59 -3.67 21.81
CA LEU A 119 -8.72 -4.31 21.13
C LEU A 119 -8.64 -5.84 21.14
N GLY A 120 -7.59 -6.47 21.67
CA GLY A 120 -7.40 -7.92 21.61
C GLY A 120 -7.33 -8.45 20.16
N ILE A 121 -6.75 -7.66 19.23
CA ILE A 121 -6.52 -8.03 17.84
C ILE A 121 -5.13 -8.64 17.72
N PRO A 122 -4.97 -9.83 17.11
CA PRO A 122 -3.67 -10.45 16.93
C PRO A 122 -2.72 -9.59 16.10
N THR A 123 -1.56 -9.30 16.67
CA THR A 123 -0.45 -8.55 16.05
C THR A 123 0.87 -9.08 16.61
N PRO A 124 2.04 -8.91 15.95
CA PRO A 124 3.30 -9.36 16.51
C PRO A 124 3.54 -8.75 17.90
N LYS A 125 4.09 -9.53 18.83
CA LYS A 125 4.59 -8.97 20.09
C LYS A 125 5.75 -8.05 19.77
N ALA A 126 5.66 -6.79 20.18
CA ALA A 126 6.56 -5.74 19.76
C ALA A 126 6.97 -4.83 20.91
N ASN A 127 8.14 -4.20 20.76
CA ASN A 127 8.64 -3.15 21.63
C ASN A 127 9.02 -1.94 20.78
N SER A 128 8.67 -0.74 21.26
CA SER A 128 9.24 0.52 20.79
C SER A 128 10.58 0.75 21.50
N VAL A 129 11.62 1.18 20.78
CA VAL A 129 12.98 1.24 21.27
C VAL A 129 13.63 2.57 20.91
N ARG A 130 14.04 3.36 21.91
CA ARG A 130 14.68 4.69 21.75
C ARG A 130 16.18 4.70 21.96
N GLY A 131 16.77 3.61 22.40
CA GLY A 131 18.20 3.57 22.68
C GLY A 131 18.69 2.16 22.95
N GLU A 132 20.02 1.98 23.07
CA GLU A 132 20.64 0.66 23.24
C GLU A 132 20.17 -0.07 24.49
N HIS A 133 19.91 0.64 25.59
CA HIS A 133 19.41 0.02 26.81
C HIS A 133 18.00 -0.57 26.65
N GLU A 134 17.10 0.17 26.01
CA GLU A 134 15.75 -0.34 25.68
C GLU A 134 15.83 -1.47 24.66
N PHE A 135 16.78 -1.41 23.71
CA PHE A 135 17.02 -2.46 22.74
C PHE A 135 17.46 -3.78 23.42
N ASP A 136 18.41 -3.73 24.34
CA ASP A 136 18.85 -4.92 25.09
C ASP A 136 17.72 -5.52 25.93
N THR A 137 16.89 -4.66 26.53
CA THR A 137 15.68 -5.09 27.24
C THR A 137 14.69 -5.76 26.31
N ALA A 138 14.46 -5.20 25.11
CA ALA A 138 13.57 -5.77 24.11
C ALA A 138 14.07 -7.16 23.65
N LEU A 139 15.37 -7.33 23.40
CA LEU A 139 15.95 -8.63 23.03
C LEU A 139 15.72 -9.71 24.09
N SER A 140 15.73 -9.34 25.38
CA SER A 140 15.49 -10.27 26.49
C SER A 140 14.02 -10.72 26.59
N ASN A 141 13.10 -9.94 26.04
CA ASN A 141 11.66 -10.16 26.14
C ASN A 141 11.02 -10.76 24.90
N LEU A 142 11.78 -10.90 23.80
CA LEU A 142 11.29 -11.41 22.51
C LEU A 142 11.92 -12.77 22.18
N THR A 143 11.16 -13.58 21.44
CA THR A 143 11.62 -14.87 20.94
C THR A 143 12.19 -14.74 19.54
N PHE A 144 13.43 -15.17 19.33
CA PHE A 144 14.04 -15.19 18.00
C PHE A 144 13.42 -16.27 17.09
N PRO A 145 13.36 -16.02 15.77
CA PRO A 145 13.82 -14.81 15.07
C PRO A 145 12.92 -13.59 15.31
N ILE A 146 13.51 -12.40 15.19
CA ILE A 146 12.82 -11.12 15.35
C ILE A 146 12.90 -10.27 14.08
N ILE A 147 12.03 -9.28 13.99
CA ILE A 147 12.07 -8.21 12.98
C ILE A 147 12.49 -6.92 13.67
N VAL A 148 13.44 -6.22 13.05
CA VAL A 148 13.86 -4.86 13.42
C VAL A 148 13.53 -3.93 12.27
N LYS A 149 12.81 -2.84 12.53
CA LYS A 149 12.35 -1.95 11.46
C LYS A 149 12.11 -0.51 11.94
N PRO A 150 12.28 0.50 11.05
CA PRO A 150 11.83 1.87 11.29
C PRO A 150 10.32 1.90 11.57
N VAL A 151 9.89 2.84 12.43
CA VAL A 151 8.48 2.96 12.81
C VAL A 151 7.63 3.60 11.72
N ASP A 152 8.23 4.47 10.91
CA ASP A 152 7.60 5.40 9.98
C ASP A 152 7.80 5.03 8.49
N LEU A 153 8.70 4.11 8.16
CA LEU A 153 8.97 3.74 6.76
C LEU A 153 8.09 2.60 6.28
N THR A 154 7.85 2.59 4.96
CA THR A 154 7.01 1.64 4.25
C THR A 154 7.74 1.06 3.02
N GLY A 155 7.13 0.07 2.33
CA GLY A 155 7.69 -0.54 1.14
C GLY A 155 8.95 -1.37 1.40
N GLY A 156 9.04 -1.99 2.57
CA GLY A 156 10.14 -2.91 2.91
C GLY A 156 11.48 -2.26 3.21
N LYS A 157 11.51 -0.91 3.36
CA LYS A 157 12.74 -0.16 3.60
C LYS A 157 13.20 -0.32 5.05
N GLY A 158 14.45 -0.75 5.26
CA GLY A 158 15.05 -0.87 6.58
C GLY A 158 14.44 -1.98 7.45
N ILE A 159 13.74 -2.94 6.87
CA ILE A 159 13.21 -4.10 7.58
C ILE A 159 14.24 -5.22 7.53
N HIS A 160 14.61 -5.74 8.69
CA HIS A 160 15.56 -6.85 8.84
C HIS A 160 14.98 -7.95 9.72
N ARG A 161 15.16 -9.20 9.29
CA ARG A 161 14.96 -10.37 10.12
C ARG A 161 16.30 -10.75 10.75
N ALA A 162 16.34 -10.85 12.07
CA ALA A 162 17.50 -11.27 12.82
C ALA A 162 17.24 -12.63 13.49
N ALA A 163 18.13 -13.58 13.29
CA ALA A 163 18.05 -14.92 13.89
C ALA A 163 18.71 -14.99 15.27
N ASN A 164 19.54 -14.02 15.62
CA ASN A 164 20.30 -13.94 16.86
C ASN A 164 20.59 -12.50 17.28
N PRO A 165 21.09 -12.26 18.51
CA PRO A 165 21.38 -10.91 19.02
C PRO A 165 22.41 -10.13 18.21
N GLU A 166 23.38 -10.78 17.57
CA GLU A 166 24.41 -10.11 16.77
C GLU A 166 23.80 -9.50 15.50
N GLU A 167 23.03 -10.30 14.76
CA GLU A 167 22.28 -9.82 13.60
C GLU A 167 21.30 -8.70 13.98
N ALA A 168 20.64 -8.84 15.15
CA ALA A 168 19.73 -7.82 15.64
C ALA A 168 20.42 -6.47 15.90
N ARG A 169 21.66 -6.45 16.38
CA ARG A 169 22.42 -5.21 16.59
C ARG A 169 22.79 -4.52 15.27
N ILE A 170 23.12 -5.29 14.24
CA ILE A 170 23.38 -4.76 12.90
C ILE A 170 22.10 -4.13 12.35
N ALA A 171 20.99 -4.85 12.45
CA ALA A 171 19.66 -4.39 12.02
C ALA A 171 19.21 -3.11 12.77
N TYR A 172 19.48 -3.04 14.09
CA TYR A 172 19.18 -1.87 14.92
C TYR A 172 19.87 -0.61 14.39
N LYS A 173 21.18 -0.68 14.12
CA LYS A 173 21.94 0.46 13.60
C LYS A 173 21.42 0.93 12.24
N ASP A 174 21.09 0.00 11.34
CA ASP A 174 20.52 0.36 10.04
C ASP A 174 19.14 1.00 10.20
N ALA A 175 18.24 0.43 11.00
CA ALA A 175 16.91 0.99 11.23
C ALA A 175 16.96 2.40 11.85
N CYS A 176 17.82 2.62 12.85
CA CYS A 176 18.03 3.94 13.46
C CYS A 176 18.59 4.98 12.48
N SER A 177 19.39 4.55 11.49
CA SER A 177 19.94 5.47 10.47
C SER A 177 18.91 5.91 9.43
N ARG A 178 17.79 5.22 9.32
CA ARG A 178 16.77 5.42 8.27
C ARG A 178 15.50 6.07 8.75
N THR A 179 15.11 5.86 10.02
CA THR A 179 13.90 6.45 10.58
C THR A 179 14.03 7.99 10.68
N ARG A 180 12.90 8.68 10.53
CA ARG A 180 12.78 10.13 10.81
C ARG A 180 12.31 10.39 12.24
N GLU A 181 11.93 9.34 12.96
CA GLU A 181 11.47 9.36 14.33
C GLU A 181 12.65 9.08 15.30
N ASP A 182 12.45 9.32 16.58
CA ASP A 182 13.45 9.10 17.63
C ASP A 182 13.55 7.64 18.11
N HIS A 183 12.80 6.73 17.46
CA HIS A 183 12.67 5.33 17.87
C HIS A 183 12.41 4.39 16.69
N ILE A 184 12.58 3.10 16.96
CA ILE A 184 12.31 2.01 16.04
C ILE A 184 11.39 0.97 16.69
N VAL A 185 10.92 0.00 15.90
CA VAL A 185 10.15 -1.16 16.39
C VAL A 185 10.96 -2.43 16.26
N VAL A 186 10.97 -3.22 17.33
CA VAL A 186 11.50 -4.59 17.38
C VAL A 186 10.36 -5.54 17.73
N GLU A 187 10.12 -6.56 16.90
CA GLU A 187 8.97 -7.46 17.07
C GLU A 187 9.31 -8.92 16.77
N GLU A 188 8.56 -9.85 17.32
CA GLU A 188 8.70 -11.27 17.01
C GLU A 188 8.34 -11.54 15.53
N PHE A 189 9.11 -12.40 14.87
CA PHE A 189 8.81 -12.85 13.51
C PHE A 189 7.58 -13.76 13.53
N VAL A 190 6.59 -13.44 12.73
CA VAL A 190 5.40 -14.27 12.55
C VAL A 190 5.59 -15.18 11.35
N GLN A 191 5.42 -16.48 11.55
CA GLN A 191 5.46 -17.47 10.49
C GLN A 191 4.06 -17.75 9.96
N GLY A 192 3.90 -17.74 8.63
CA GLY A 192 2.63 -17.99 7.96
C GLY A 192 2.65 -17.55 6.51
N SER A 193 1.49 -17.49 5.88
CA SER A 193 1.31 -16.96 4.52
C SER A 193 0.92 -15.48 4.57
N ASN A 194 1.41 -14.72 3.59
CA ASN A 194 1.19 -13.27 3.52
C ASN A 194 -0.02 -12.94 2.65
N HIS A 195 -0.85 -12.02 3.13
CA HIS A 195 -2.12 -11.68 2.50
C HIS A 195 -2.43 -10.19 2.66
N GLY A 196 -3.22 -9.68 1.70
CA GLY A 196 -3.88 -8.39 1.79
C GLY A 196 -5.38 -8.54 2.04
N PHE A 197 -5.95 -7.61 2.80
CA PHE A 197 -7.39 -7.47 2.99
C PHE A 197 -7.73 -5.99 2.89
N SER A 198 -8.52 -5.63 1.87
CA SER A 198 -8.90 -4.24 1.61
C SER A 198 -10.41 -4.08 1.81
N ALA A 199 -10.80 -3.30 2.80
CA ALA A 199 -12.18 -3.03 3.14
C ALA A 199 -12.59 -1.62 2.74
N MET A 200 -13.86 -1.44 2.38
CA MET A 200 -14.52 -0.14 2.33
C MET A 200 -15.48 -0.05 3.52
N LEU A 201 -15.21 0.89 4.40
CA LEU A 201 -16.03 1.17 5.57
C LEU A 201 -17.16 2.14 5.21
N VAL A 202 -18.37 1.83 5.67
CA VAL A 202 -19.54 2.70 5.60
C VAL A 202 -20.20 2.70 6.98
N LYS A 203 -20.27 3.85 7.62
CA LYS A 203 -20.84 4.02 8.98
C LYS A 203 -20.24 3.04 10.00
N GLY A 204 -18.92 2.85 9.92
CA GLY A 204 -18.17 1.96 10.81
C GLY A 204 -18.35 0.46 10.55
N LYS A 205 -18.98 0.08 9.44
CA LYS A 205 -19.18 -1.31 9.00
C LYS A 205 -18.41 -1.60 7.72
N VAL A 206 -17.96 -2.84 7.54
CA VAL A 206 -17.36 -3.31 6.29
C VAL A 206 -18.46 -3.57 5.26
N ALA A 207 -18.68 -2.61 4.37
CA ALA A 207 -19.68 -2.71 3.30
C ALA A 207 -19.18 -3.51 2.10
N PHE A 208 -17.87 -3.47 1.82
CA PHE A 208 -17.20 -4.23 0.78
C PHE A 208 -15.85 -4.69 1.30
N ALA A 209 -15.42 -5.89 0.91
CA ALA A 209 -14.07 -6.37 1.16
C ALA A 209 -13.51 -7.17 -0.03
N PHE A 210 -12.20 -7.03 -0.22
CA PHE A 210 -11.42 -7.79 -1.18
C PHE A 210 -10.21 -8.37 -0.48
N ALA A 211 -9.90 -9.65 -0.73
CA ALA A 211 -8.75 -10.34 -0.16
C ALA A 211 -7.89 -10.97 -1.25
N ASP A 212 -6.59 -10.98 -1.02
CA ASP A 212 -5.59 -11.51 -1.94
C ASP A 212 -4.47 -12.26 -1.22
N ASN A 213 -3.62 -12.92 -2.00
CA ASN A 213 -2.40 -13.58 -1.53
C ASN A 213 -1.21 -12.79 -2.07
N GLU A 214 -0.40 -12.25 -1.19
CA GLU A 214 0.77 -11.46 -1.56
C GLU A 214 1.96 -12.34 -1.94
N GLN A 215 2.69 -11.94 -2.99
CA GLN A 215 3.94 -12.55 -3.39
C GLN A 215 5.11 -11.60 -3.12
N TYR A 216 6.24 -12.20 -2.78
CA TYR A 216 7.50 -11.52 -2.54
C TYR A 216 8.59 -12.18 -3.39
N PHE A 217 9.59 -11.43 -3.79
CA PHE A 217 10.68 -11.95 -4.62
C PHE A 217 12.05 -11.76 -3.94
N MET A 218 12.96 -11.03 -4.55
CA MET A 218 14.30 -10.78 -4.01
C MET A 218 14.25 -10.05 -2.66
N ASN A 219 13.50 -8.97 -2.60
CA ASN A 219 13.19 -8.28 -1.34
C ASN A 219 11.99 -8.94 -0.67
N LYS A 220 12.23 -9.62 0.46
CA LYS A 220 11.20 -10.37 1.20
C LYS A 220 10.18 -9.49 1.93
N TYR A 221 10.33 -8.18 1.88
CA TYR A 221 9.46 -7.19 2.54
C TYR A 221 8.82 -6.21 1.56
N LEU A 222 9.06 -6.39 0.25
CA LEU A 222 8.44 -5.62 -0.82
C LEU A 222 7.53 -6.51 -1.64
N VAL A 223 6.23 -6.23 -1.62
CA VAL A 223 5.24 -6.98 -2.41
C VAL A 223 5.58 -6.88 -3.89
N SER A 224 5.82 -8.02 -4.52
CA SER A 224 6.11 -8.17 -5.94
C SER A 224 4.90 -8.53 -6.78
N GLY A 225 3.84 -9.01 -6.14
CA GLY A 225 2.60 -9.40 -6.81
C GLY A 225 1.49 -9.70 -5.81
N ALA A 226 0.29 -9.85 -6.32
CA ALA A 226 -0.85 -10.32 -5.55
C ALA A 226 -1.81 -11.10 -6.46
N ASN A 227 -2.29 -12.25 -6.00
CA ASN A 227 -3.30 -13.02 -6.73
C ASN A 227 -4.59 -13.21 -5.92
N THR A 228 -5.67 -13.45 -6.62
CA THR A 228 -7.00 -13.69 -6.03
C THR A 228 -7.74 -14.73 -6.88
N PRO A 229 -8.61 -15.57 -6.28
CA PRO A 229 -9.16 -15.57 -4.93
C PRO A 229 -8.11 -15.79 -3.83
N SER A 230 -8.35 -15.21 -2.65
CA SER A 230 -7.53 -15.45 -1.48
C SER A 230 -7.60 -16.92 -1.05
N ALA A 231 -6.47 -17.45 -0.56
CA ALA A 231 -6.41 -18.77 0.05
C ALA A 231 -6.95 -18.78 1.48
N SER A 232 -7.13 -17.61 2.09
CA SER A 232 -7.69 -17.48 3.45
C SER A 232 -9.14 -17.98 3.50
N GLY A 233 -9.42 -18.79 4.51
CA GLY A 233 -10.76 -19.35 4.72
C GLY A 233 -11.81 -18.32 5.16
N GLY A 234 -13.09 -18.66 5.02
CA GLY A 234 -14.18 -17.77 5.39
C GLY A 234 -14.15 -17.32 6.85
N GLU A 235 -13.68 -18.16 7.78
CA GLU A 235 -13.52 -17.79 9.20
C GLU A 235 -12.44 -16.72 9.40
N THR A 236 -11.29 -16.85 8.71
CA THR A 236 -10.22 -15.85 8.74
C THR A 236 -10.72 -14.51 8.22
N LEU A 237 -11.43 -14.52 7.07
CA LEU A 237 -11.99 -13.30 6.48
C LEU A 237 -13.08 -12.67 7.37
N ALA A 238 -13.89 -13.48 8.08
CA ALA A 238 -14.85 -12.98 9.04
C ALA A 238 -14.18 -12.32 10.26
N LYS A 239 -13.09 -12.89 10.77
CA LYS A 239 -12.26 -12.25 11.82
C LYS A 239 -11.70 -10.89 11.37
N LEU A 240 -11.19 -10.80 10.14
CA LEU A 240 -10.66 -9.53 9.60
C LEU A 240 -11.75 -8.46 9.46
N ARG A 241 -12.97 -8.84 9.09
CA ARG A 241 -14.13 -7.93 9.09
C ARG A 241 -14.44 -7.43 10.50
N ASP A 242 -14.54 -8.33 11.48
CA ASP A 242 -14.77 -7.96 12.88
C ASP A 242 -13.67 -7.02 13.40
N TYR A 243 -12.40 -7.33 13.13
CA TYR A 243 -11.28 -6.48 13.53
C TYR A 243 -11.35 -5.09 12.90
N SER A 244 -11.68 -5.02 11.61
CA SER A 244 -11.87 -3.75 10.89
C SER A 244 -12.98 -2.91 11.51
N GLU A 245 -14.12 -3.51 11.83
CA GLU A 245 -15.25 -2.82 12.46
C GLU A 245 -14.97 -2.40 13.90
N ARG A 246 -14.19 -3.19 14.66
CA ARG A 246 -13.74 -2.83 16.01
C ARG A 246 -12.79 -1.63 15.98
N ILE A 247 -11.82 -1.63 15.07
CA ILE A 247 -10.91 -0.50 14.85
C ILE A 247 -11.71 0.75 14.43
N ALA A 248 -12.62 0.61 13.48
CA ALA A 248 -13.45 1.70 13.01
C ALA A 248 -14.31 2.33 14.12
N ARG A 249 -14.86 1.52 14.99
CA ARG A 249 -15.67 1.97 16.15
C ARG A 249 -14.82 2.67 17.20
N GLU A 250 -13.68 2.06 17.56
CA GLU A 250 -12.77 2.60 18.58
C GLU A 250 -12.22 3.97 18.19
N LEU A 251 -11.82 4.12 16.91
CA LEU A 251 -11.21 5.32 16.40
C LEU A 251 -12.20 6.30 15.74
N HIS A 252 -13.49 5.97 15.74
CA HIS A 252 -14.54 6.76 15.08
C HIS A 252 -14.20 7.08 13.62
N LEU A 253 -13.71 6.06 12.87
CA LEU A 253 -13.26 6.26 11.49
C LEU A 253 -14.41 6.72 10.60
N VAL A 254 -14.10 7.68 9.74
CA VAL A 254 -15.02 8.11 8.68
C VAL A 254 -15.15 7.02 7.59
N ASP A 255 -16.16 7.14 6.74
CA ASP A 255 -16.35 6.25 5.59
C ASP A 255 -15.11 6.28 4.69
N GLY A 256 -14.74 5.15 4.11
CA GLY A 256 -13.57 5.04 3.23
C GLY A 256 -12.78 3.76 3.39
N ILE A 257 -11.63 3.72 2.74
CA ILE A 257 -10.77 2.53 2.70
C ILE A 257 -10.13 2.23 4.06
N LEU A 258 -10.05 0.93 4.40
CA LEU A 258 -9.13 0.38 5.40
C LEU A 258 -8.42 -0.81 4.77
N HIS A 259 -7.14 -0.67 4.50
CA HIS A 259 -6.32 -1.76 3.96
C HIS A 259 -5.49 -2.38 5.07
N ILE A 260 -5.43 -3.71 5.09
CA ILE A 260 -4.77 -4.53 6.10
C ILE A 260 -3.78 -5.45 5.39
N GLN A 261 -2.53 -5.49 5.86
CA GLN A 261 -1.60 -6.56 5.57
C GLN A 261 -1.53 -7.50 6.77
N TYR A 262 -1.68 -8.80 6.52
CA TYR A 262 -1.67 -9.80 7.58
C TYR A 262 -0.91 -11.07 7.19
N ILE A 263 -0.48 -11.78 8.21
CA ILE A 263 0.08 -13.13 8.08
C ILE A 263 -0.94 -14.11 8.66
N GLU A 264 -1.40 -15.05 7.84
CA GLU A 264 -2.24 -16.14 8.30
C GLU A 264 -1.37 -17.28 8.83
N LYS A 265 -1.50 -17.57 10.11
CA LYS A 265 -0.81 -18.71 10.74
C LYS A 265 -1.44 -20.03 10.32
N ALA A 266 -0.73 -21.13 10.54
CA ALA A 266 -1.20 -22.49 10.23
C ALA A 266 -2.53 -22.85 10.90
N ASP A 267 -2.85 -22.22 12.03
CA ASP A 267 -4.11 -22.39 12.75
C ASP A 267 -5.25 -21.50 12.24
N GLY A 268 -5.07 -20.77 11.14
CA GLY A 268 -6.03 -19.84 10.56
C GLY A 268 -6.16 -18.51 11.32
N THR A 269 -5.23 -18.20 12.25
CA THR A 269 -5.24 -16.92 12.95
C THR A 269 -4.64 -15.83 12.06
N PRO A 270 -5.38 -14.77 11.69
CA PRO A 270 -4.82 -13.62 10.99
C PRO A 270 -4.08 -12.72 12.00
N VAL A 271 -2.78 -12.57 11.82
CA VAL A 271 -1.94 -11.66 12.60
C VAL A 271 -1.69 -10.41 11.77
N ILE A 272 -2.25 -9.28 12.18
CA ILE A 272 -2.19 -8.03 11.43
C ILE A 272 -0.81 -7.39 11.60
N ILE A 273 -0.13 -7.16 10.47
CA ILE A 273 1.21 -6.57 10.42
C ILE A 273 1.15 -5.06 10.27
N GLU A 274 0.27 -4.58 9.41
CA GLU A 274 0.11 -3.16 9.08
C GLU A 274 -1.32 -2.86 8.66
N ILE A 275 -1.80 -1.67 8.99
CA ILE A 275 -3.06 -1.14 8.47
C ILE A 275 -2.83 0.26 7.90
N CYS A 276 -3.61 0.63 6.91
CA CYS A 276 -3.56 2.00 6.38
C CYS A 276 -4.94 2.46 5.87
N ARG A 277 -5.12 3.80 5.86
CA ARG A 277 -6.32 4.49 5.40
C ARG A 277 -6.13 5.13 4.03
N ARG A 278 -5.24 4.58 3.23
CA ARG A 278 -4.94 5.02 1.87
C ARG A 278 -4.95 3.86 0.90
N PRO A 279 -5.12 4.12 -0.41
CA PRO A 279 -4.99 3.09 -1.43
C PRO A 279 -3.59 2.44 -1.40
N PRO A 280 -3.48 1.11 -1.50
CA PRO A 280 -2.20 0.47 -1.74
C PRO A 280 -1.60 0.90 -3.09
N GLY A 281 -0.26 0.90 -3.16
CA GLY A 281 0.47 1.21 -4.38
C GLY A 281 0.36 0.15 -5.47
N ASP A 282 1.21 0.27 -6.48
CA ASP A 282 1.39 -0.73 -7.55
C ASP A 282 0.09 -1.09 -8.30
N LEU A 283 -0.79 -0.10 -8.56
CA LEU A 283 -2.07 -0.28 -9.25
C LEU A 283 -3.01 -1.28 -8.56
N TYR A 284 -2.88 -1.48 -7.26
CA TYR A 284 -3.72 -2.41 -6.49
C TYR A 284 -5.21 -2.13 -6.65
N ILE A 285 -5.61 -0.86 -6.62
CA ILE A 285 -7.01 -0.47 -6.77
C ILE A 285 -7.59 -0.83 -8.15
N LYS A 286 -6.74 -0.91 -9.18
CA LYS A 286 -7.11 -1.40 -10.51
C LYS A 286 -7.25 -2.92 -10.52
N PHE A 287 -6.41 -3.63 -9.76
CA PHE A 287 -6.51 -5.07 -9.54
C PHE A 287 -7.87 -5.44 -8.91
N VAL A 288 -8.28 -4.72 -7.85
CA VAL A 288 -9.61 -4.90 -7.24
C VAL A 288 -10.72 -4.72 -8.28
N LYS A 289 -10.65 -3.65 -9.10
CA LYS A 289 -11.64 -3.39 -10.15
C LYS A 289 -11.71 -4.52 -11.17
N TYR A 290 -10.59 -5.08 -11.60
CA TYR A 290 -10.58 -6.22 -12.55
C TYR A 290 -11.19 -7.48 -11.95
N ALA A 291 -10.84 -7.77 -10.69
CA ALA A 291 -11.26 -9.00 -10.05
C ALA A 291 -12.72 -9.00 -9.58
N THR A 292 -13.31 -7.82 -9.33
CA THR A 292 -14.65 -7.70 -8.74
C THR A 292 -15.66 -6.97 -9.63
N GLY A 293 -15.20 -6.15 -10.57
CA GLY A 293 -16.04 -5.23 -11.34
C GLY A 293 -16.45 -3.95 -10.58
N VAL A 294 -16.13 -3.82 -9.28
CA VAL A 294 -16.38 -2.61 -8.49
C VAL A 294 -15.45 -1.49 -8.96
N ASP A 295 -15.98 -0.31 -9.22
CA ASP A 295 -15.17 0.87 -9.54
C ASP A 295 -14.47 1.42 -8.28
N TYR A 296 -13.54 0.60 -7.76
CA TYR A 296 -12.86 0.85 -6.50
C TYR A 296 -12.09 2.17 -6.46
N PRO A 297 -11.35 2.58 -7.53
CA PRO A 297 -10.75 3.91 -7.59
C PRO A 297 -11.77 5.04 -7.43
N LYS A 298 -12.91 4.94 -8.10
CA LYS A 298 -13.98 5.93 -8.02
C LYS A 298 -14.59 6.01 -6.62
N THR A 299 -14.84 4.85 -6.00
CA THR A 299 -15.38 4.79 -4.64
C THR A 299 -14.42 5.41 -3.62
N ILE A 300 -13.10 5.21 -3.79
CA ILE A 300 -12.09 5.83 -2.93
C ILE A 300 -12.12 7.36 -3.07
N VAL A 301 -12.12 7.87 -4.31
CA VAL A 301 -12.18 9.32 -4.54
C VAL A 301 -13.48 9.91 -3.96
N MET A 302 -14.62 9.26 -4.15
CA MET A 302 -15.90 9.70 -3.56
C MET A 302 -15.81 9.79 -2.04
N ALA A 303 -15.23 8.75 -1.38
CA ALA A 303 -15.04 8.77 0.07
C ALA A 303 -14.12 9.92 0.51
N GLU A 304 -12.97 10.08 -0.13
CA GLU A 304 -11.98 11.12 0.22
C GLU A 304 -12.47 12.55 -0.10
N THR A 305 -13.48 12.70 -0.98
CA THR A 305 -14.15 13.99 -1.25
C THR A 305 -15.42 14.20 -0.43
N GLY A 306 -15.74 13.26 0.47
CA GLY A 306 -16.93 13.33 1.34
C GLY A 306 -18.25 13.04 0.64
N GLU A 307 -18.21 12.42 -0.53
CA GLU A 307 -19.41 11.98 -1.24
C GLU A 307 -19.94 10.65 -0.67
N ASP A 308 -21.24 10.41 -0.80
CA ASP A 308 -21.88 9.20 -0.30
C ASP A 308 -21.42 7.95 -1.06
N ILE A 309 -20.89 6.98 -0.32
CA ILE A 309 -20.48 5.67 -0.83
C ILE A 309 -21.35 4.52 -0.30
N SER A 310 -22.49 4.82 0.31
CA SER A 310 -23.38 3.81 0.91
C SER A 310 -23.95 2.79 -0.10
N GLY A 311 -23.85 3.07 -1.36
CA GLY A 311 -24.23 2.14 -2.45
C GLY A 311 -23.24 1.02 -2.72
N ILE A 312 -22.03 1.03 -2.11
CA ILE A 312 -21.09 -0.08 -2.27
C ILE A 312 -21.56 -1.31 -1.50
N ALA A 313 -21.37 -2.49 -2.08
CA ALA A 313 -21.72 -3.76 -1.46
C ALA A 313 -20.69 -4.83 -1.82
N ASP A 314 -20.63 -5.88 -0.99
CA ASP A 314 -19.82 -7.06 -1.29
C ASP A 314 -20.21 -7.69 -2.61
N VAL A 315 -19.20 -8.01 -3.39
CA VAL A 315 -19.32 -8.82 -4.59
C VAL A 315 -18.23 -9.89 -4.58
N PRO A 316 -18.53 -11.11 -5.06
CA PRO A 316 -17.53 -12.16 -5.14
C PRO A 316 -16.45 -11.82 -6.17
N THR A 317 -15.23 -12.27 -5.93
CA THR A 317 -14.16 -12.26 -6.95
C THR A 317 -14.58 -13.08 -8.16
N GLN A 318 -14.41 -12.54 -9.36
CA GLN A 318 -14.80 -13.15 -10.63
C GLN A 318 -13.58 -13.67 -11.39
N GLY A 319 -13.35 -14.98 -11.34
CA GLY A 319 -12.21 -15.63 -12.00
C GLY A 319 -10.93 -15.61 -11.18
N TYR A 320 -9.81 -15.84 -11.84
CA TYR A 320 -8.50 -16.06 -11.24
C TYR A 320 -7.53 -15.00 -11.77
N TRP A 321 -7.04 -14.15 -10.92
CA TRP A 321 -6.30 -12.96 -11.32
C TRP A 321 -4.94 -12.86 -10.62
N LEU A 322 -3.99 -12.26 -11.32
CA LEU A 322 -2.70 -11.87 -10.76
C LEU A 322 -2.35 -10.45 -11.21
N ARG A 323 -1.94 -9.63 -10.26
CA ARG A 323 -1.19 -8.39 -10.47
C ARG A 323 0.27 -8.68 -10.17
N HIS A 324 1.16 -8.50 -11.14
CA HIS A 324 2.59 -8.79 -10.99
C HIS A 324 3.45 -7.57 -11.35
N CYS A 325 4.39 -7.23 -10.46
CA CYS A 325 5.43 -6.24 -10.72
C CYS A 325 6.60 -6.92 -11.42
N ILE A 326 7.00 -6.42 -12.57
CA ILE A 326 8.18 -6.91 -13.30
C ILE A 326 9.42 -6.34 -12.60
N MET A 327 10.13 -7.18 -11.87
CA MET A 327 11.29 -6.81 -11.05
C MET A 327 12.58 -7.42 -11.61
N ALA A 328 13.72 -6.87 -11.19
CA ALA A 328 15.03 -7.43 -11.54
C ALA A 328 15.19 -8.85 -10.96
N GLY A 329 15.68 -9.78 -11.77
CA GLY A 329 15.98 -11.15 -11.36
C GLY A 329 17.34 -11.29 -10.65
N PRO A 330 17.64 -12.47 -10.09
CA PRO A 330 18.89 -12.72 -9.33
C PRO A 330 20.13 -12.68 -10.21
N ASP A 331 19.99 -12.81 -11.50
CA ASP A 331 21.04 -12.74 -12.54
C ASP A 331 21.35 -11.32 -12.99
N ILE A 332 20.60 -10.32 -12.53
CA ILE A 332 20.78 -8.90 -12.86
C ILE A 332 21.51 -8.22 -11.70
N ALA A 333 22.61 -7.52 -12.04
CA ALA A 333 23.38 -6.74 -11.06
C ALA A 333 22.96 -5.26 -11.05
N ASN A 334 23.24 -4.58 -9.93
CA ASN A 334 23.16 -3.12 -9.87
C ASN A 334 24.08 -2.49 -10.92
N GLY A 335 23.59 -1.50 -11.64
CA GLY A 335 24.28 -0.87 -12.77
C GLY A 335 23.99 -1.51 -14.13
N SER A 336 23.30 -2.66 -14.20
CA SER A 336 22.84 -3.24 -15.47
C SER A 336 21.89 -2.29 -16.21
N THR A 337 21.89 -2.39 -17.54
CA THR A 337 21.07 -1.55 -18.40
C THR A 337 19.91 -2.36 -18.98
N VAL A 338 18.69 -1.86 -18.87
CA VAL A 338 17.50 -2.48 -19.45
C VAL A 338 17.59 -2.49 -20.96
N ARG A 339 17.37 -3.64 -21.59
CA ARG A 339 17.19 -3.78 -23.03
C ARG A 339 15.72 -3.94 -23.38
N ASP A 340 15.01 -4.83 -22.70
CA ASP A 340 13.60 -5.15 -23.00
C ASP A 340 12.93 -5.84 -21.80
N VAL A 341 11.61 -6.02 -21.88
CA VAL A 341 10.81 -6.89 -21.01
C VAL A 341 10.16 -7.97 -21.87
N THR A 342 10.42 -9.22 -21.54
CA THR A 342 9.92 -10.38 -22.28
C THR A 342 8.91 -11.20 -21.50
N PHE A 343 7.99 -11.83 -22.23
CA PHE A 343 6.95 -12.71 -21.71
C PHE A 343 7.02 -14.05 -22.43
N ALA A 344 7.10 -15.14 -21.68
CA ALA A 344 7.08 -16.49 -22.23
C ALA A 344 5.79 -16.74 -23.04
N PRO A 345 5.85 -17.53 -24.14
CA PRO A 345 4.66 -17.81 -24.96
C PRO A 345 3.46 -18.34 -24.17
N GLU A 346 3.72 -19.14 -23.14
CA GLU A 346 2.68 -19.81 -22.33
C GLU A 346 1.85 -18.86 -21.46
N ILE A 347 2.30 -17.59 -21.20
CA ILE A 347 1.52 -16.61 -20.44
C ILE A 347 0.94 -15.48 -21.29
N GLN A 348 1.30 -15.41 -22.57
CA GLN A 348 0.84 -14.29 -23.42
C GLN A 348 -0.69 -14.24 -23.53
N GLY A 349 -1.35 -15.40 -23.61
CA GLY A 349 -2.82 -15.49 -23.65
C GLY A 349 -3.52 -15.12 -22.34
N ASN A 350 -2.80 -15.04 -21.23
CA ASN A 350 -3.34 -14.65 -19.93
C ASN A 350 -3.22 -13.14 -19.67
N ILE A 351 -2.43 -12.40 -20.46
CA ILE A 351 -2.19 -10.98 -20.25
C ILE A 351 -3.46 -10.19 -20.58
N VAL A 352 -3.98 -9.46 -19.60
CA VAL A 352 -5.12 -8.55 -19.77
C VAL A 352 -4.63 -7.13 -20.05
N GLU A 353 -3.60 -6.68 -19.31
CA GLU A 353 -3.02 -5.35 -19.49
C GLU A 353 -1.55 -5.34 -19.05
N LYS A 354 -0.75 -4.57 -19.79
CA LYS A 354 0.64 -4.27 -19.46
C LYS A 354 0.76 -2.78 -19.19
N PHE A 355 1.31 -2.44 -18.06
CA PHE A 355 1.69 -1.08 -17.71
C PHE A 355 3.18 -1.04 -17.47
N LEU A 356 3.96 -0.92 -18.56
CA LEU A 356 5.42 -0.90 -18.54
C LEU A 356 5.89 0.55 -18.67
N TRP A 357 6.83 0.96 -17.82
CA TRP A 357 7.41 2.31 -17.85
C TRP A 357 8.91 2.33 -18.04
N CYS A 358 9.59 1.19 -17.92
CA CYS A 358 11.02 1.10 -18.20
C CYS A 358 11.32 1.44 -19.68
N LYS A 359 12.47 2.01 -19.91
CA LYS A 359 12.93 2.36 -21.24
C LYS A 359 14.22 1.60 -21.57
N PRO A 360 14.41 1.17 -22.85
CA PRO A 360 15.73 0.69 -23.29
C PRO A 360 16.82 1.71 -22.98
N GLY A 361 17.92 1.25 -22.39
CA GLY A 361 19.04 2.10 -21.95
C GLY A 361 18.92 2.63 -20.51
N GLU A 362 17.81 2.39 -19.83
CA GLU A 362 17.64 2.76 -18.41
C GLU A 362 18.52 1.90 -17.50
N THR A 363 19.20 2.55 -16.54
CA THR A 363 20.08 1.87 -15.57
C THR A 363 19.31 1.41 -14.34
N ILE A 364 19.50 0.15 -13.96
CA ILE A 364 18.96 -0.44 -12.74
C ILE A 364 19.89 -0.10 -11.56
N ALA A 365 19.54 0.94 -10.82
CA ALA A 365 20.35 1.40 -9.69
C ALA A 365 20.31 0.46 -8.48
N ASP A 366 19.15 -0.11 -8.17
CA ASP A 366 18.92 -1.02 -7.05
C ASP A 366 17.99 -2.16 -7.50
N THR A 367 18.55 -3.35 -7.66
CA THR A 367 17.81 -4.54 -8.10
C THR A 367 16.73 -5.01 -7.11
N LEU A 368 16.86 -4.68 -5.82
CA LEU A 368 15.88 -5.04 -4.80
C LEU A 368 14.62 -4.16 -4.83
N LEU A 369 14.70 -2.98 -5.45
CA LEU A 369 13.62 -2.00 -5.50
C LEU A 369 13.12 -1.71 -6.92
N TYR A 370 13.94 -2.02 -7.95
CA TYR A 370 13.62 -1.69 -9.34
C TYR A 370 12.39 -2.44 -9.83
N LYS A 371 11.46 -1.70 -10.44
CA LYS A 371 10.28 -2.20 -11.13
C LYS A 371 10.23 -1.65 -12.54
N ALA A 372 10.20 -2.52 -13.55
CA ALA A 372 10.07 -2.17 -14.97
C ALA A 372 8.61 -1.87 -15.38
N GLY A 373 7.67 -2.36 -14.61
CA GLY A 373 6.25 -2.22 -14.89
C GLY A 373 5.37 -3.14 -14.05
N ILE A 374 4.08 -3.11 -14.33
CA ILE A 374 3.06 -3.95 -13.72
C ILE A 374 2.24 -4.59 -14.83
N VAL A 375 1.92 -5.87 -14.66
CA VAL A 375 1.09 -6.62 -15.61
C VAL A 375 -0.04 -7.31 -14.86
N PHE A 376 -1.23 -7.28 -15.46
CA PHE A 376 -2.42 -7.97 -14.97
C PHE A 376 -2.66 -9.20 -15.82
N PHE A 377 -2.86 -10.33 -15.16
CA PHE A 377 -3.14 -11.62 -15.80
C PHE A 377 -4.47 -12.17 -15.32
N ARG A 378 -5.16 -12.87 -16.23
CA ARG A 378 -6.34 -13.66 -15.93
C ARG A 378 -6.13 -15.09 -16.36
N PHE A 379 -6.49 -16.04 -15.49
CA PHE A 379 -6.28 -17.47 -15.71
C PHE A 379 -7.63 -18.19 -15.86
N GLY A 380 -7.60 -19.34 -16.52
CA GLY A 380 -8.79 -20.17 -16.73
C GLY A 380 -9.16 -21.03 -15.52
N SER A 381 -8.22 -21.26 -14.59
CA SER A 381 -8.44 -22.08 -13.40
C SER A 381 -7.53 -21.67 -12.23
N LEU A 382 -7.90 -22.09 -11.02
CA LEU A 382 -7.10 -21.89 -9.81
C LEU A 382 -5.73 -22.60 -9.92
N ALA A 383 -5.72 -23.81 -10.49
CA ALA A 383 -4.49 -24.57 -10.68
C ALA A 383 -3.52 -23.87 -11.64
N GLU A 384 -4.01 -23.32 -12.74
CA GLU A 384 -3.21 -22.53 -13.68
C GLU A 384 -2.66 -21.27 -13.02
N MET A 385 -3.50 -20.55 -12.25
CA MET A 385 -3.06 -19.37 -11.51
C MET A 385 -1.92 -19.70 -10.55
N HIS A 386 -2.05 -20.77 -9.76
CA HIS A 386 -1.01 -21.17 -8.81
C HIS A 386 0.29 -21.56 -9.49
N ASP A 387 0.22 -22.42 -10.53
CA ASP A 387 1.40 -22.83 -11.29
C ASP A 387 2.14 -21.64 -11.90
N LYS A 388 1.43 -20.79 -12.65
CA LYS A 388 2.03 -19.67 -13.36
C LYS A 388 2.49 -18.57 -12.39
N THR A 389 1.77 -18.32 -11.29
CA THR A 389 2.21 -17.37 -10.24
C THR A 389 3.54 -17.80 -9.62
N ALA A 390 3.70 -19.08 -9.30
CA ALA A 390 4.94 -19.60 -8.70
C ALA A 390 6.17 -19.43 -9.62
N ARG A 391 5.96 -19.45 -10.94
CA ARG A 391 7.02 -19.32 -11.97
C ARG A 391 7.05 -17.91 -12.62
N MET A 392 6.29 -16.95 -12.11
CA MET A 392 6.09 -15.67 -12.82
C MET A 392 7.39 -14.91 -13.06
N THR A 393 8.35 -14.99 -12.14
CA THR A 393 9.68 -14.39 -12.29
C THR A 393 10.54 -15.03 -13.41
N GLU A 394 10.15 -16.23 -13.85
CA GLU A 394 10.76 -16.91 -15.01
C GLU A 394 9.98 -16.60 -16.30
N LEU A 395 8.66 -16.42 -16.18
CA LEU A 395 7.76 -16.22 -17.31
C LEU A 395 7.71 -14.77 -17.80
N ALA A 396 7.98 -13.82 -16.94
CA ALA A 396 8.02 -12.38 -17.24
C ALA A 396 9.33 -11.77 -16.71
N LYS A 397 10.23 -11.39 -17.60
CA LYS A 397 11.61 -11.01 -17.26
C LYS A 397 12.04 -9.69 -17.84
N ILE A 398 12.88 -8.99 -17.09
CA ILE A 398 13.72 -7.92 -17.62
C ILE A 398 14.89 -8.57 -18.34
N ILE A 399 15.18 -8.10 -19.54
CA ILE A 399 16.37 -8.47 -20.30
C ILE A 399 17.33 -7.28 -20.25
N THR A 400 18.56 -7.52 -19.85
CA THR A 400 19.63 -6.51 -19.82
C THR A 400 20.51 -6.59 -21.06
N ALA A 401 21.23 -5.49 -21.32
CA ALA A 401 22.21 -5.40 -22.42
C ALA A 401 23.51 -6.12 -22.04
#